data_1f84cf87c176f4ac62288a389ae935fb
#
_entry.id   1f84cf87c176f4ac62288a389ae935fb
#
_cell.length_a   1.000
_cell.length_b   1.000
_cell.length_c   1.000
_cell.angle_alpha   90.00
_cell.angle_beta   90.00
_cell.angle_gamma   90.00
#
_symmetry.space_group_name_H-M   'P 1'
#
loop_
_entity.id
_entity.type
_entity.pdbx_description
1 polymer ?
#
loop_
_entity_poly.entity_id
_entity_poly.type
_entity_poly.pdbx_seq_one_letter_code
_entity_poly.pdbx_strand_id
1 'polypeptide(L)'
;MVDTPSILFNEQFTQRNVTQKLRDYPASIVHLATHGQFSSDAEKTFLLAWDGQINVRTLDQVLKERITLNPLELLVLSACQTAQGDEQAILGLAGIAIRSGAHSTLGTLWTINDRSTAEWMVRFYQNLAAGQEKAEALRNAQLSFLQSPEYAHPYYWAPFILVGQWH
;
A
#
# COMPACT_ATOMS: atom_id res chain seq x y z
N MET A 1 19.59 -7.05 -10.95
CA MET A 1 19.06 -6.18 -12.04
C MET A 1 17.82 -5.54 -11.47
N VAL A 2 17.78 -4.22 -11.27
CA VAL A 2 16.56 -3.56 -10.79
C VAL A 2 15.65 -3.50 -11.99
N ASP A 3 14.57 -4.30 -11.98
CA ASP A 3 13.58 -4.29 -13.05
C ASP A 3 12.98 -2.88 -13.17
N THR A 4 12.86 -2.41 -14.41
CA THR A 4 12.22 -1.12 -14.69
C THR A 4 10.81 -1.16 -14.14
N PRO A 5 10.39 -0.20 -13.29
CA PRO A 5 9.07 -0.21 -12.71
C PRO A 5 8.00 -0.12 -13.80
N SER A 6 6.99 -0.97 -13.70
CA SER A 6 5.86 -0.97 -14.60
C SER A 6 4.72 -0.16 -14.00
N ILE A 7 4.46 1.02 -14.55
CA ILE A 7 3.51 2.00 -14.01
C ILE A 7 2.22 2.02 -14.82
N LEU A 8 1.08 2.09 -14.13
CA LEU A 8 -0.20 2.50 -14.69
C LEU A 8 -0.53 3.88 -14.11
N PHE A 9 -0.76 4.86 -14.98
CA PHE A 9 -0.96 6.24 -14.57
C PHE A 9 -2.27 6.81 -15.15
N ASN A 10 -3.03 7.53 -14.32
CA ASN A 10 -4.30 8.18 -14.69
C ASN A 10 -5.26 7.23 -15.44
N GLU A 11 -5.59 7.52 -16.67
CA GLU A 11 -6.55 6.78 -17.53
C GLU A 11 -6.13 5.31 -17.77
N GLN A 12 -4.86 4.99 -17.58
CA GLN A 12 -4.37 3.61 -17.66
C GLN A 12 -4.70 2.80 -16.40
N PHE A 13 -4.97 3.47 -15.26
CA PHE A 13 -5.28 2.81 -13.99
C PHE A 13 -6.76 2.37 -13.94
N THR A 14 -7.16 1.53 -14.90
CA THR A 14 -8.50 0.93 -14.96
C THR A 14 -8.56 -0.37 -14.19
N GLN A 15 -9.77 -0.80 -13.79
CA GLN A 15 -9.98 -2.09 -13.12
C GLN A 15 -9.35 -3.25 -13.91
N ARG A 16 -9.56 -3.26 -15.23
CA ARG A 16 -9.02 -4.28 -16.13
C ARG A 16 -7.49 -4.25 -16.15
N ASN A 17 -6.89 -3.10 -16.37
CA ASN A 17 -5.43 -2.98 -16.49
C ASN A 17 -4.72 -3.32 -15.18
N VAL A 18 -5.27 -2.88 -14.04
CA VAL A 18 -4.73 -3.20 -12.70
C VAL A 18 -4.79 -4.70 -12.45
N THR A 19 -5.94 -5.34 -12.66
CA THR A 19 -6.11 -6.78 -12.42
C THR A 19 -5.25 -7.62 -13.36
N GLN A 20 -5.16 -7.25 -14.64
CA GLN A 20 -4.31 -7.92 -15.60
C GLN A 20 -2.82 -7.75 -15.23
N LYS A 21 -2.41 -6.53 -14.90
CA LYS A 21 -1.02 -6.26 -14.51
C LYS A 21 -0.60 -7.03 -13.25
N LEU A 22 -1.49 -7.11 -12.26
CA LEU A 22 -1.24 -7.88 -11.04
C LEU A 22 -1.07 -9.38 -11.34
N ARG A 23 -1.77 -9.93 -12.33
CA ARG A 23 -1.62 -11.34 -12.75
C ARG A 23 -0.34 -11.60 -13.52
N ASP A 24 -0.05 -10.74 -14.48
CA ASP A 24 0.92 -11.04 -15.55
C ASP A 24 2.34 -10.55 -15.20
N TYR A 25 2.47 -9.56 -14.30
CA TYR A 25 3.76 -8.95 -13.99
C TYR A 25 4.36 -9.48 -12.69
N PRO A 26 5.55 -10.09 -12.72
CA PRO A 26 6.17 -10.77 -11.57
C PRO A 26 6.91 -9.79 -10.63
N ALA A 27 6.28 -8.66 -10.27
CA ALA A 27 6.89 -7.72 -9.33
C ALA A 27 6.92 -8.28 -7.91
N SER A 28 8.01 -8.11 -7.17
CA SER A 28 8.09 -8.40 -5.74
C SER A 28 7.41 -7.34 -4.88
N ILE A 29 7.32 -6.10 -5.37
CA ILE A 29 6.66 -4.97 -4.71
C ILE A 29 5.54 -4.45 -5.61
N VAL A 30 4.35 -4.30 -5.04
CA VAL A 30 3.21 -3.64 -5.68
C VAL A 30 2.81 -2.42 -4.86
N HIS A 31 2.75 -1.26 -5.49
CA HIS A 31 2.29 -0.02 -4.87
C HIS A 31 1.01 0.48 -5.56
N LEU A 32 -0.07 0.56 -4.80
CA LEU A 32 -1.36 1.10 -5.24
C LEU A 32 -1.55 2.48 -4.59
N ALA A 33 -1.16 3.52 -5.34
CA ALA A 33 -1.32 4.93 -4.95
C ALA A 33 -2.60 5.48 -5.58
N THR A 34 -3.72 5.36 -4.87
CA THR A 34 -5.03 5.81 -5.32
C THR A 34 -5.93 6.12 -4.13
N HIS A 35 -7.10 6.66 -4.34
CA HIS A 35 -8.11 6.77 -3.29
C HIS A 35 -8.79 5.43 -3.05
N GLY A 36 -9.18 5.16 -1.81
CA GLY A 36 -9.87 3.94 -1.44
C GLY A 36 -10.52 4.06 -0.08
N GLN A 37 -11.45 3.16 0.20
CA GLN A 37 -12.08 3.04 1.50
C GLN A 37 -11.83 1.66 2.07
N PHE A 38 -11.41 1.61 3.33
CA PHE A 38 -11.24 0.36 4.08
C PHE A 38 -12.19 0.35 5.27
N SER A 39 -12.87 -0.76 5.44
CA SER A 39 -13.87 -0.99 6.48
C SER A 39 -13.76 -2.43 6.99
N SER A 40 -14.30 -2.70 8.17
CA SER A 40 -14.54 -4.06 8.67
C SER A 40 -15.49 -4.86 7.75
N ASP A 41 -16.34 -4.15 6.99
CA ASP A 41 -17.24 -4.73 5.98
C ASP A 41 -16.54 -4.79 4.62
N ALA A 42 -16.32 -6.02 4.12
CA ALA A 42 -15.66 -6.25 2.84
C ALA A 42 -16.41 -5.64 1.64
N GLU A 43 -17.75 -5.50 1.72
CA GLU A 43 -18.55 -4.88 0.65
C GLU A 43 -18.33 -3.35 0.56
N LYS A 44 -17.90 -2.74 1.66
CA LYS A 44 -17.57 -1.32 1.75
C LYS A 44 -16.10 -1.02 1.55
N THR A 45 -15.28 -2.06 1.31
CA THR A 45 -13.84 -1.93 1.11
C THR A 45 -13.51 -1.98 -0.38
N PHE A 46 -12.95 -0.89 -0.89
CA PHE A 46 -12.59 -0.76 -2.30
C PHE A 46 -11.44 0.23 -2.53
N LEU A 47 -10.80 0.11 -3.68
CA LEU A 47 -9.89 1.09 -4.26
C LEU A 47 -10.56 1.77 -5.46
N LEU A 48 -10.29 3.05 -5.67
CA LEU A 48 -10.77 3.76 -6.86
C LEU A 48 -9.83 3.50 -8.04
N ALA A 49 -10.39 3.07 -9.16
CA ALA A 49 -9.75 3.07 -10.46
C ALA A 49 -10.34 4.19 -11.32
N TRP A 50 -9.72 4.47 -12.47
CA TRP A 50 -10.20 5.50 -13.39
C TRP A 50 -11.64 5.27 -13.87
N ASP A 51 -12.00 4.01 -14.08
CA ASP A 51 -13.28 3.55 -14.61
C ASP A 51 -14.26 3.01 -13.56
N GLY A 52 -13.94 3.10 -12.27
CA GLY A 52 -14.82 2.64 -11.19
C GLY A 52 -14.08 2.16 -9.95
N GLN A 53 -14.70 1.23 -9.22
CA GLN A 53 -14.19 0.70 -7.96
C GLN A 53 -13.66 -0.72 -8.13
N ILE A 54 -12.47 -0.97 -7.63
CA ILE A 54 -11.91 -2.32 -7.44
C ILE A 54 -12.26 -2.75 -6.02
N ASN A 55 -13.23 -3.63 -5.86
CA ASN A 55 -13.59 -4.11 -4.53
C ASN A 55 -12.52 -5.06 -3.97
N VAL A 56 -12.51 -5.20 -2.64
CA VAL A 56 -11.50 -6.01 -1.94
C VAL A 56 -11.51 -7.47 -2.38
N ARG A 57 -12.68 -8.03 -2.75
CA ARG A 57 -12.78 -9.43 -3.19
C ARG A 57 -12.07 -9.65 -4.52
N THR A 58 -12.23 -8.72 -5.47
CA THR A 58 -11.51 -8.76 -6.76
C THR A 58 -10.01 -8.68 -6.53
N LEU A 59 -9.56 -7.75 -5.67
CA LEU A 59 -8.15 -7.60 -5.33
C LEU A 59 -7.59 -8.86 -4.66
N ASP A 60 -8.30 -9.41 -3.67
CA ASP A 60 -7.97 -10.65 -2.97
C ASP A 60 -7.83 -11.83 -3.94
N GLN A 61 -8.79 -12.00 -4.85
CA GLN A 61 -8.76 -13.07 -5.85
C GLN A 61 -7.54 -12.96 -6.75
N VAL A 62 -7.29 -11.78 -7.30
CA VAL A 62 -6.17 -11.55 -8.22
C VAL A 62 -4.83 -11.75 -7.53
N LEU A 63 -4.70 -11.30 -6.30
CA LEU A 63 -3.47 -11.47 -5.52
C LEU A 63 -3.25 -12.95 -5.15
N LYS A 64 -4.29 -13.72 -4.84
CA LYS A 64 -4.20 -15.16 -4.60
C LYS A 64 -3.79 -15.96 -5.84
N GLU A 65 -4.36 -15.63 -6.99
CA GLU A 65 -3.97 -16.25 -8.27
C GLU A 65 -2.47 -16.05 -8.55
N ARG A 66 -1.91 -14.93 -8.12
CA ARG A 66 -0.50 -14.59 -8.28
C ARG A 66 0.45 -15.39 -7.37
N ILE A 67 0.04 -15.78 -6.15
CA ILE A 67 0.90 -16.46 -5.14
C ILE A 67 1.59 -17.69 -5.72
N THR A 68 0.91 -18.41 -6.64
CA THR A 68 1.46 -19.60 -7.28
C THR A 68 2.61 -19.30 -8.24
N LEU A 69 2.75 -18.06 -8.69
CA LEU A 69 3.76 -17.64 -9.67
C LEU A 69 4.96 -16.93 -9.05
N ASN A 70 4.70 -16.02 -8.10
CA ASN A 70 5.76 -15.26 -7.41
C ASN A 70 5.17 -14.61 -6.16
N PRO A 71 5.60 -14.95 -4.94
CA PRO A 71 5.09 -14.34 -3.73
C PRO A 71 5.36 -12.84 -3.74
N LEU A 72 4.38 -12.07 -3.27
CA LEU A 72 4.50 -10.63 -3.13
C LEU A 72 5.21 -10.31 -1.81
N GLU A 73 6.40 -9.74 -1.90
CA GLU A 73 7.18 -9.36 -0.71
C GLU A 73 6.55 -8.19 0.02
N LEU A 74 6.05 -7.20 -0.73
CA LEU A 74 5.46 -6.00 -0.16
C LEU A 74 4.29 -5.48 -1.00
N LEU A 75 3.13 -5.36 -0.38
CA LEU A 75 1.99 -4.60 -0.88
C LEU A 75 1.95 -3.25 -0.20
N VAL A 76 2.03 -2.16 -0.96
CA VAL A 76 1.91 -0.79 -0.45
C VAL A 76 0.56 -0.21 -0.87
N LEU A 77 -0.21 0.21 0.13
CA LEU A 77 -1.52 0.83 -0.04
C LEU A 77 -1.45 2.26 0.53
N SER A 78 -1.09 3.24 -0.31
CA SER A 78 -0.96 4.65 0.12
C SER A 78 -2.26 5.46 -0.08
N ALA A 79 -3.40 4.80 0.05
CA ALA A 79 -4.69 5.30 -0.40
C ALA A 79 -5.81 5.14 0.63
N CYS A 80 -5.52 5.17 1.90
CA CYS A 80 -6.56 4.82 2.88
C CYS A 80 -7.33 6.04 3.40
N GLN A 81 -8.61 6.14 3.04
CA GLN A 81 -9.61 6.67 3.96
C GLN A 81 -10.12 5.49 4.80
N THR A 82 -9.71 5.41 6.06
CA THR A 82 -10.48 4.62 7.03
C THR A 82 -11.87 5.24 7.11
N ALA A 83 -12.92 4.42 7.02
CA ALA A 83 -14.27 4.92 7.26
C ALA A 83 -14.30 5.62 8.61
N GLN A 84 -14.71 6.88 8.64
CA GLN A 84 -14.68 7.73 9.84
C GLN A 84 -15.43 6.99 10.97
N GLY A 85 -14.73 6.62 12.04
CA GLY A 85 -15.28 5.90 13.20
C GLY A 85 -15.22 4.37 13.12
N ASP A 86 -14.63 3.77 12.10
CA ASP A 86 -14.42 2.32 12.04
C ASP A 86 -13.02 1.96 12.58
N GLU A 87 -12.93 1.75 13.90
CA GLU A 87 -11.69 1.31 14.57
C GLU A 87 -11.18 -0.05 14.05
N GLN A 88 -12.06 -0.82 13.41
CA GLN A 88 -11.74 -2.14 12.84
C GLN A 88 -11.26 -2.06 11.38
N ALA A 89 -11.22 -0.89 10.76
CA ALA A 89 -10.69 -0.72 9.41
C ALA A 89 -9.21 -1.17 9.31
N ILE A 90 -8.45 -1.06 10.41
CA ILE A 90 -7.10 -1.63 10.56
C ILE A 90 -7.12 -3.15 10.33
N LEU A 91 -8.14 -3.84 10.87
CA LEU A 91 -8.34 -5.28 10.65
C LEU A 91 -8.69 -5.59 9.19
N GLY A 92 -9.37 -4.67 8.51
CA GLY A 92 -9.62 -4.76 7.07
C GLY A 92 -8.32 -4.74 6.27
N LEU A 93 -7.41 -3.82 6.58
CA LEU A 93 -6.09 -3.73 5.96
C LEU A 93 -5.23 -4.98 6.27
N ALA A 94 -5.15 -5.38 7.54
CA ALA A 94 -4.48 -6.60 7.96
C ALA A 94 -5.08 -7.85 7.29
N GLY A 95 -6.40 -7.91 7.17
CA GLY A 95 -7.10 -8.97 6.48
C GLY A 95 -6.78 -9.06 4.99
N ILE A 96 -6.60 -7.93 4.31
CA ILE A 96 -6.12 -7.90 2.91
C ILE A 96 -4.69 -8.43 2.86
N ALA A 97 -3.81 -7.96 3.72
CA ALA A 97 -2.43 -8.40 3.81
C ALA A 97 -2.31 -9.93 3.93
N ILE A 98 -3.00 -10.50 4.89
CA ILE A 98 -2.99 -11.95 5.16
C ILE A 98 -3.60 -12.74 3.99
N ARG A 99 -4.74 -12.28 3.45
CA ARG A 99 -5.43 -12.97 2.35
C ARG A 99 -4.73 -12.82 1.02
N SER A 100 -4.05 -11.71 0.78
CA SER A 100 -3.34 -11.46 -0.48
C SER A 100 -2.07 -12.30 -0.65
N GLY A 101 -1.65 -13.02 0.38
CA GLY A 101 -0.39 -13.78 0.36
C GLY A 101 0.85 -12.90 0.22
N ALA A 102 0.72 -11.60 0.41
CA ALA A 102 1.86 -10.73 0.54
C ALA A 102 2.58 -11.02 1.88
N HIS A 103 3.89 -11.08 1.86
CA HIS A 103 4.66 -11.24 3.10
C HIS A 103 4.46 -10.05 4.03
N SER A 104 4.31 -8.84 3.46
CA SER A 104 4.07 -7.62 4.21
C SER A 104 3.12 -6.69 3.48
N THR A 105 2.39 -5.88 4.24
CA THR A 105 1.59 -4.78 3.70
C THR A 105 1.93 -3.50 4.46
N LEU A 106 2.26 -2.45 3.72
CA LEU A 106 2.39 -1.09 4.23
C LEU A 106 1.11 -0.32 3.90
N GLY A 107 0.51 0.29 4.90
CA GLY A 107 -0.69 1.10 4.72
C GLY A 107 -0.74 2.31 5.63
N THR A 108 -1.81 3.09 5.53
CA THR A 108 -2.03 4.28 6.36
C THR A 108 -3.31 4.16 7.17
N LEU A 109 -3.29 4.62 8.43
CA LEU A 109 -4.42 4.58 9.37
C LEU A 109 -5.43 5.71 9.14
N TRP A 110 -4.99 6.83 8.56
CA TRP A 110 -5.83 7.96 8.20
C TRP A 110 -5.30 8.67 6.96
N THR A 111 -6.15 9.51 6.37
CA THR A 111 -5.81 10.29 5.18
C THR A 111 -4.78 11.35 5.51
N ILE A 112 -3.72 11.38 4.71
CA ILE A 112 -2.65 12.37 4.76
C ILE A 112 -2.68 13.17 3.46
N ASN A 113 -2.08 14.34 3.48
CA ASN A 113 -1.85 15.16 2.30
C ASN A 113 -0.97 14.42 1.26
N ASP A 114 -1.37 14.46 -0.02
CA ASP A 114 -0.69 13.73 -1.11
C ASP A 114 0.80 14.08 -1.23
N ARG A 115 1.16 15.35 -1.05
CA ARG A 115 2.54 15.81 -1.12
C ARG A 115 3.40 15.17 -0.02
N SER A 116 2.96 15.24 1.23
CA SER A 116 3.70 14.65 2.35
C SER A 116 3.76 13.12 2.26
N THR A 117 2.68 12.48 1.78
CA THR A 117 2.67 11.04 1.51
C THR A 117 3.71 10.66 0.45
N ALA A 118 3.77 11.40 -0.67
CA ALA A 118 4.76 11.16 -1.72
C ALA A 118 6.19 11.32 -1.21
N GLU A 119 6.48 12.39 -0.47
CA GLU A 119 7.81 12.62 0.13
C GLU A 119 8.18 11.52 1.15
N TRP A 120 7.23 11.08 1.97
CA TRP A 120 7.44 9.98 2.90
C TRP A 120 7.76 8.67 2.16
N MET A 121 6.99 8.35 1.12
CA MET A 121 7.20 7.14 0.31
C MET A 121 8.56 7.15 -0.38
N VAL A 122 9.02 8.31 -0.88
CA VAL A 122 10.37 8.44 -1.44
C VAL A 122 11.42 8.04 -0.42
N ARG A 123 11.33 8.53 0.83
CA ARG A 123 12.30 8.17 1.90
C ARG A 123 12.23 6.69 2.26
N PHE A 124 11.02 6.14 2.37
CA PHE A 124 10.82 4.72 2.62
C PHE A 124 11.49 3.85 1.55
N TYR A 125 11.24 4.13 0.27
CA TYR A 125 11.86 3.39 -0.83
C TYR A 125 13.37 3.61 -0.95
N GLN A 126 13.88 4.78 -0.62
CA GLN A 126 15.33 5.03 -0.55
C GLN A 126 15.99 4.14 0.51
N ASN A 127 15.38 3.99 1.67
CA ASN A 127 15.86 3.12 2.75
C ASN A 127 15.82 1.64 2.32
N LEU A 128 14.74 1.18 1.69
CA LEU A 128 14.67 -0.17 1.13
C LEU A 128 15.74 -0.41 0.06
N ALA A 129 15.95 0.55 -0.85
CA ALA A 129 16.98 0.46 -1.89
C ALA A 129 18.41 0.46 -1.32
N ALA A 130 18.61 1.03 -0.14
CA ALA A 130 19.86 0.96 0.62
C ALA A 130 20.06 -0.40 1.33
N GLY A 131 19.13 -1.34 1.18
CA GLY A 131 19.22 -2.70 1.74
C GLY A 131 18.73 -2.80 3.18
N GLN A 132 18.00 -1.81 3.68
CA GLN A 132 17.40 -1.89 5.01
C GLN A 132 16.19 -2.84 5.00
N GLU A 133 15.95 -3.51 6.11
CA GLU A 133 14.74 -4.29 6.32
C GLU A 133 13.49 -3.40 6.34
N LYS A 134 12.33 -3.95 6.02
CA LYS A 134 11.07 -3.20 5.86
C LYS A 134 10.71 -2.39 7.09
N ALA A 135 10.84 -2.97 8.30
CA ALA A 135 10.56 -2.24 9.55
C ALA A 135 11.58 -1.16 9.84
N GLU A 136 12.85 -1.38 9.51
CA GLU A 136 13.89 -0.37 9.66
C GLU A 136 13.70 0.78 8.67
N ALA A 137 13.37 0.48 7.42
CA ALA A 137 13.05 1.47 6.39
C ALA A 137 11.84 2.33 6.80
N LEU A 138 10.78 1.71 7.34
CA LEU A 138 9.62 2.40 7.91
C LEU A 138 10.04 3.35 9.04
N ARG A 139 10.74 2.82 10.06
CA ARG A 139 11.20 3.60 11.21
C ARG A 139 12.06 4.78 10.78
N ASN A 140 13.00 4.58 9.87
CA ASN A 140 13.90 5.65 9.43
C ASN A 140 13.17 6.71 8.60
N ALA A 141 12.17 6.33 7.80
CA ALA A 141 11.28 7.28 7.14
C ALA A 141 10.50 8.12 8.17
N GLN A 142 9.92 7.49 9.20
CA GLN A 142 9.21 8.18 10.29
C GLN A 142 10.14 9.13 11.06
N LEU A 143 11.34 8.68 11.43
CA LEU A 143 12.32 9.52 12.13
C LEU A 143 12.74 10.73 11.30
N SER A 144 12.91 10.57 9.99
CA SER A 144 13.25 11.67 9.10
C SER A 144 12.17 12.76 9.05
N PHE A 145 10.89 12.36 9.16
CA PHE A 145 9.77 13.29 9.23
C PHE A 145 9.67 13.96 10.61
N LEU A 146 9.84 13.19 11.68
CA LEU A 146 9.87 13.72 13.04
C LEU A 146 10.95 14.82 13.22
N GLN A 147 12.08 14.68 12.54
CA GLN A 147 13.18 15.64 12.56
C GLN A 147 13.01 16.82 11.58
N SER A 148 12.03 16.76 10.70
CA SER A 148 11.75 17.83 9.73
C SER A 148 10.88 18.91 10.36
N PRO A 149 11.26 20.20 10.33
CA PRO A 149 10.42 21.28 10.84
C PRO A 149 9.02 21.34 10.20
N GLU A 150 8.90 20.93 8.93
CA GLU A 150 7.65 20.95 8.17
C GLU A 150 6.72 19.78 8.54
N TYR A 151 7.31 18.60 8.86
CA TYR A 151 6.55 17.35 9.05
C TYR A 151 6.68 16.73 10.44
N ALA A 152 7.19 17.46 11.43
CA ALA A 152 7.40 16.96 12.80
C ALA A 152 6.11 16.52 13.50
N HIS A 153 4.96 17.09 13.11
CA HIS A 153 3.69 16.70 13.70
C HIS A 153 3.32 15.25 13.38
N PRO A 154 2.91 14.44 14.37
CA PRO A 154 2.61 13.00 14.18
C PRO A 154 1.59 12.71 13.09
N TYR A 155 0.72 13.64 12.76
CA TYR A 155 -0.24 13.54 11.66
C TYR A 155 0.40 13.08 10.34
N TYR A 156 1.64 13.48 10.05
CA TYR A 156 2.33 13.22 8.78
C TYR A 156 3.09 11.91 8.73
N TRP A 157 3.50 11.33 9.86
CA TRP A 157 4.35 10.13 9.87
C TRP A 157 3.79 8.95 10.67
N ALA A 158 2.98 9.21 11.70
CA ALA A 158 2.47 8.15 12.55
C ALA A 158 1.42 7.22 11.88
N PRO A 159 0.69 7.61 10.82
CA PRO A 159 -0.30 6.71 10.22
C PRO A 159 0.31 5.55 9.44
N PHE A 160 1.56 5.62 9.02
CA PHE A 160 2.18 4.54 8.26
C PHE A 160 2.46 3.33 9.16
N ILE A 161 1.85 2.20 8.81
CA ILE A 161 1.98 0.93 9.53
C ILE A 161 2.39 -0.20 8.59
N LEU A 162 3.21 -1.10 9.10
CA LEU A 162 3.61 -2.33 8.44
C LEU A 162 2.94 -3.52 9.14
N VAL A 163 2.28 -4.38 8.35
CA VAL A 163 1.63 -5.61 8.83
C VAL A 163 2.25 -6.80 8.10
N GLY A 164 2.59 -7.86 8.82
CA GLY A 164 3.20 -9.06 8.26
C GLY A 164 4.66 -9.22 8.64
N GLN A 165 5.47 -9.78 7.74
CA GLN A 165 6.90 -9.99 7.96
C GLN A 165 7.66 -8.67 7.91
N TRP A 166 8.42 -8.38 8.92
CA TRP A 166 9.10 -7.10 9.11
C TRP A 166 10.55 -7.06 8.56
N HIS A 167 11.12 -8.22 8.28
CA HIS A 167 12.44 -8.41 7.67
C HIS A 167 12.35 -8.64 6.17
#